data_d3c14a616c4af1c55ffe78b2fc593fdc
#
_entry.id   d3c14a616c4af1c55ffe78b2fc593fdc
#
_cell.length_a   1.000
_cell.length_b   1.000
_cell.length_c   1.000
_cell.angle_alpha   90.00
_cell.angle_beta   90.00
_cell.angle_gamma   90.00
#
_symmetry.space_group_name_H-M   'P 1'
#
loop_
_entity.id
_entity.type
_entity.pdbx_description
1 polymer ?
#
loop_
_entity_poly.entity_id
_entity_poly.type
_entity_poly.pdbx_seq_one_letter_code
_entity_poly.pdbx_strand_id
1 'polypeptide(L)'
;IPEGDDPAELLWPQAEGAARDALAMLQRSRAGEGERLMRILQASVARLAALASEIRALSAENKSLAVARFRERIAELSGEAGVDPVRMHQEAAFITDRLDITEECDRLGVHLAVVEELFHAPGDAVGKRFDFLVQEIFRELNTAGNKSSHAGVSALVVTAKTELEKVREQVQ
;
A
#
# COMPACT_ATOMS: atom_id res chain seq x y z
N ILE A 1 -64.83 26.24 -4.46
CA ILE A 1 -63.85 25.20 -4.18
C ILE A 1 -64.67 23.96 -3.81
N PRO A 2 -64.61 22.83 -4.53
CA PRO A 2 -65.28 21.62 -4.10
C PRO A 2 -64.69 21.17 -2.77
N GLU A 3 -65.55 21.03 -1.76
CA GLU A 3 -65.21 20.35 -0.51
C GLU A 3 -64.97 18.90 -0.82
N GLY A 4 -63.72 18.42 -0.73
CA GLY A 4 -63.48 16.97 -0.81
C GLY A 4 -62.10 16.45 -1.04
N ASP A 5 -61.22 17.18 -1.68
CA ASP A 5 -59.86 16.63 -1.96
C ASP A 5 -58.80 17.32 -1.07
N ASP A 6 -58.17 16.52 -0.20
CA ASP A 6 -57.00 16.99 0.57
C ASP A 6 -55.90 17.40 -0.43
N PRO A 7 -55.45 18.68 -0.40
CA PRO A 7 -54.35 19.11 -1.28
C PRO A 7 -53.12 18.23 -1.17
N ALA A 8 -52.91 17.54 -0.07
CA ALA A 8 -51.83 16.59 0.11
C ALA A 8 -52.01 15.34 -0.74
N GLU A 9 -53.23 14.81 -0.90
CA GLU A 9 -53.48 13.65 -1.75
C GLU A 9 -53.28 13.97 -3.23
N LEU A 10 -53.62 15.18 -3.66
CA LEU A 10 -53.42 15.64 -5.05
C LEU A 10 -51.94 15.87 -5.41
N LEU A 11 -51.13 16.33 -4.45
CA LEU A 11 -49.71 16.63 -4.65
C LEU A 11 -48.78 15.42 -4.41
N TRP A 12 -49.24 14.44 -3.63
CA TRP A 12 -48.43 13.29 -3.27
C TRP A 12 -47.87 12.48 -4.45
N PRO A 13 -48.63 12.13 -5.49
CA PRO A 13 -48.12 11.38 -6.64
C PRO A 13 -47.00 12.13 -7.39
N GLN A 14 -47.09 13.44 -7.46
CA GLN A 14 -46.07 14.29 -8.10
C GLN A 14 -44.81 14.38 -7.25
N ALA A 15 -44.96 14.53 -5.93
CA ALA A 15 -43.85 14.54 -4.98
C ALA A 15 -43.15 13.19 -4.94
N GLU A 16 -43.90 12.09 -4.91
CA GLU A 16 -43.33 10.74 -4.97
C GLU A 16 -42.57 10.48 -6.27
N GLY A 17 -43.12 10.89 -7.42
CA GLY A 17 -42.45 10.81 -8.72
C GLY A 17 -41.13 11.56 -8.73
N ALA A 18 -41.16 12.83 -8.30
CA ALA A 18 -39.95 13.66 -8.20
C ALA A 18 -38.90 13.07 -7.25
N ALA A 19 -39.30 12.51 -6.11
CA ALA A 19 -38.40 11.85 -5.18
C ALA A 19 -37.76 10.59 -5.77
N ARG A 20 -38.54 9.76 -6.46
CA ARG A 20 -38.04 8.56 -7.15
C ARG A 20 -37.02 8.92 -8.25
N ASP A 21 -37.30 9.96 -9.04
CA ASP A 21 -36.40 10.42 -10.09
C ASP A 21 -35.08 10.96 -9.49
N ALA A 22 -35.18 11.75 -8.42
CA ALA A 22 -34.02 12.26 -7.70
C ALA A 22 -33.15 11.12 -7.13
N LEU A 23 -33.75 10.11 -6.52
CA LEU A 23 -33.05 8.91 -6.03
C LEU A 23 -32.38 8.14 -7.15
N ALA A 24 -33.06 7.95 -8.28
CA ALA A 24 -32.50 7.28 -9.45
C ALA A 24 -31.30 8.06 -10.05
N MET A 25 -31.39 9.39 -10.08
CA MET A 25 -30.26 10.24 -10.49
C MET A 25 -29.09 10.14 -9.53
N LEU A 26 -29.34 10.18 -8.23
CA LEU A 26 -28.30 10.02 -7.20
C LEU A 26 -27.59 8.66 -7.29
N GLN A 27 -28.37 7.59 -7.46
CA GLN A 27 -27.80 6.24 -7.61
C GLN A 27 -26.92 6.13 -8.85
N ARG A 28 -27.34 6.66 -9.98
CA ARG A 28 -26.53 6.71 -11.22
C ARG A 28 -25.24 7.51 -11.04
N SER A 29 -25.35 8.68 -10.39
CA SER A 29 -24.17 9.51 -10.10
C SER A 29 -23.17 8.79 -9.21
N ARG A 30 -23.65 8.17 -8.11
CA ARG A 30 -22.80 7.40 -7.20
C ARG A 30 -22.15 6.19 -7.87
N ALA A 31 -22.86 5.48 -8.71
CA ALA A 31 -22.31 4.35 -9.47
C ALA A 31 -21.18 4.80 -10.40
N GLY A 32 -21.40 5.86 -11.18
CA GLY A 32 -20.39 6.39 -12.10
C GLY A 32 -19.16 6.98 -11.39
N GLU A 33 -19.34 7.56 -10.21
CA GLU A 33 -18.24 8.06 -9.38
C GLU A 33 -17.45 6.89 -8.76
N GLY A 34 -18.17 5.88 -8.24
CA GLY A 34 -17.58 4.67 -7.68
C GLY A 34 -16.72 3.90 -8.70
N GLU A 35 -17.19 3.77 -9.94
CA GLU A 35 -16.39 3.15 -11.01
C GLU A 35 -15.11 3.92 -11.35
N ARG A 36 -15.17 5.27 -11.32
CA ARG A 36 -13.97 6.09 -11.54
C ARG A 36 -12.98 5.94 -10.40
N LEU A 37 -13.47 6.01 -9.16
CA LEU A 37 -12.66 5.83 -7.96
C LEU A 37 -12.00 4.46 -7.94
N MET A 38 -12.75 3.40 -8.23
CA MET A 38 -12.23 2.04 -8.30
C MET A 38 -11.04 1.93 -9.26
N ARG A 39 -11.14 2.50 -10.47
CA ARG A 39 -10.03 2.49 -11.44
C ARG A 39 -8.79 3.21 -10.92
N ILE A 40 -8.97 4.33 -10.21
CA ILE A 40 -7.85 5.08 -9.62
C ILE A 40 -7.18 4.25 -8.53
N LEU A 41 -7.97 3.66 -7.64
CA LEU A 41 -7.46 2.82 -6.55
C LEU A 41 -6.72 1.59 -7.07
N GLN A 42 -7.27 0.89 -8.07
CA GLN A 42 -6.60 -0.25 -8.71
C GLN A 42 -5.27 0.14 -9.34
N ALA A 43 -5.19 1.28 -10.03
CA ALA A 43 -3.95 1.78 -10.61
C ALA A 43 -2.90 2.09 -9.53
N SER A 44 -3.32 2.70 -8.42
CA SER A 44 -2.42 3.00 -7.29
C SER A 44 -1.93 1.73 -6.58
N VAL A 45 -2.78 0.73 -6.38
CA VAL A 45 -2.39 -0.57 -5.79
C VAL A 45 -1.40 -1.29 -6.70
N ALA A 46 -1.63 -1.31 -8.01
CA ALA A 46 -0.69 -1.89 -8.98
C ALA A 46 0.67 -1.16 -8.94
N ARG A 47 0.67 0.16 -8.82
CA ARG A 47 1.89 0.95 -8.66
C ARG A 47 2.63 0.63 -7.36
N LEU A 48 1.90 0.48 -6.25
CA LEU A 48 2.49 0.06 -4.97
C LEU A 48 3.13 -1.33 -5.05
N ALA A 49 2.50 -2.27 -5.75
CA ALA A 49 3.05 -3.61 -5.98
C ALA A 49 4.34 -3.57 -6.81
N ALA A 50 4.40 -2.73 -7.84
CA ALA A 50 5.61 -2.50 -8.63
C ALA A 50 6.73 -1.92 -7.77
N LEU A 51 6.45 -0.88 -6.96
CA LEU A 51 7.41 -0.28 -6.04
C LEU A 51 7.92 -1.29 -4.99
N ALA A 52 7.06 -2.14 -4.44
CA ALA A 52 7.46 -3.19 -3.51
C ALA A 52 8.43 -4.20 -4.18
N SER A 53 8.19 -4.54 -5.44
CA SER A 53 9.09 -5.39 -6.22
C SER A 53 10.45 -4.74 -6.47
N GLU A 54 10.48 -3.45 -6.82
CA GLU A 54 11.73 -2.69 -7.01
C GLU A 54 12.52 -2.56 -5.68
N ILE A 55 11.84 -2.28 -4.56
CA ILE A 55 12.43 -2.25 -3.22
C ILE A 55 13.11 -3.59 -2.90
N ARG A 56 12.42 -4.70 -3.16
CA ARG A 56 12.96 -6.06 -2.95
C ARG A 56 14.22 -6.32 -3.78
N ALA A 57 14.18 -6.01 -5.07
CA ALA A 57 15.29 -6.23 -5.99
C ALA A 57 16.53 -5.41 -5.57
N LEU A 58 16.33 -4.12 -5.30
CA LEU A 58 17.40 -3.23 -4.89
C LEU A 58 17.99 -3.56 -3.52
N SER A 59 17.17 -4.08 -2.60
CA SER A 59 17.64 -4.56 -1.29
C SER A 59 18.51 -5.81 -1.42
N ALA A 60 18.15 -6.75 -2.30
CA ALA A 60 18.95 -7.95 -2.55
C ALA A 60 20.33 -7.59 -3.12
N GLU A 61 20.39 -6.65 -4.05
CA GLU A 61 21.64 -6.11 -4.59
C GLU A 61 22.47 -5.44 -3.49
N ASN A 62 21.85 -4.59 -2.67
CA ASN A 62 22.52 -3.90 -1.57
C ASN A 62 23.12 -4.86 -0.55
N LYS A 63 22.43 -5.95 -0.18
CA LYS A 63 23.00 -6.99 0.71
C LYS A 63 24.28 -7.58 0.14
N SER A 64 24.27 -7.95 -1.15
CA SER A 64 25.43 -8.51 -1.83
C SER A 64 26.62 -7.55 -1.85
N LEU A 65 26.37 -6.29 -2.17
CA LEU A 65 27.38 -5.23 -2.17
C LEU A 65 27.94 -4.93 -0.77
N ALA A 66 27.09 -4.94 0.24
CA ALA A 66 27.52 -4.70 1.63
C ALA A 66 28.48 -5.79 2.12
N VAL A 67 28.19 -7.06 1.82
CA VAL A 67 29.07 -8.18 2.17
C VAL A 67 30.39 -8.11 1.38
N ALA A 68 30.35 -7.75 0.10
CA ALA A 68 31.55 -7.59 -0.71
C ALA A 68 32.46 -6.49 -0.16
N ARG A 69 31.93 -5.31 0.13
CA ARG A 69 32.64 -4.18 0.74
C ARG A 69 33.22 -4.54 2.12
N PHE A 70 32.46 -5.27 2.92
CA PHE A 70 32.94 -5.74 4.21
C PHE A 70 34.19 -6.63 4.04
N ARG A 71 34.14 -7.62 3.14
CA ARG A 71 35.28 -8.51 2.87
C ARG A 71 36.51 -7.75 2.36
N GLU A 72 36.32 -6.83 1.44
CA GLU A 72 37.38 -5.98 0.89
C GLU A 72 38.02 -5.14 2.00
N ARG A 73 37.21 -4.50 2.84
CA ARG A 73 37.69 -3.68 3.96
C ARG A 73 38.49 -4.47 4.98
N ILE A 74 38.04 -5.69 5.28
CA ILE A 74 38.77 -6.59 6.17
C ILE A 74 40.11 -7.01 5.55
N ALA A 75 40.15 -7.34 4.25
CA ALA A 75 41.40 -7.69 3.57
C ALA A 75 42.41 -6.54 3.59
N GLU A 76 41.97 -5.29 3.35
CA GLU A 76 42.83 -4.11 3.46
C GLU A 76 43.40 -3.88 4.88
N LEU A 77 42.58 -4.12 5.92
CA LEU A 77 42.99 -3.85 7.32
C LEU A 77 43.83 -4.97 7.96
N SER A 78 43.70 -6.19 7.47
CA SER A 78 44.31 -7.38 8.12
C SER A 78 45.78 -7.57 7.76
N GLY A 79 46.27 -7.02 6.68
CA GLY A 79 47.65 -7.16 6.21
C GLY A 79 48.12 -8.63 6.24
N GLU A 80 49.33 -8.86 6.78
CA GLU A 80 49.91 -10.20 6.92
C GLU A 80 49.36 -10.98 8.14
N ALA A 81 48.59 -10.33 9.04
CA ALA A 81 48.17 -10.95 10.31
C ALA A 81 47.07 -12.02 10.13
N GLY A 82 46.44 -12.09 8.97
CA GLY A 82 45.37 -13.03 8.70
C GLY A 82 44.09 -12.72 9.48
N VAL A 83 42.93 -13.12 8.94
CA VAL A 83 41.63 -12.98 9.60
C VAL A 83 41.11 -14.37 9.94
N ASP A 84 40.53 -14.53 11.14
CA ASP A 84 39.79 -15.72 11.49
C ASP A 84 38.57 -15.90 10.54
N PRO A 85 38.57 -16.95 9.69
CA PRO A 85 37.48 -17.17 8.73
C PRO A 85 36.11 -17.36 9.40
N VAL A 86 36.07 -17.95 10.59
CA VAL A 86 34.82 -18.22 11.33
C VAL A 86 34.20 -16.90 11.77
N ARG A 87 35.01 -16.02 12.36
CA ARG A 87 34.55 -14.69 12.79
C ARG A 87 34.11 -13.83 11.60
N MET A 88 34.82 -13.89 10.48
CA MET A 88 34.42 -13.17 9.26
C MET A 88 33.07 -13.64 8.72
N HIS A 89 32.77 -14.94 8.73
CA HIS A 89 31.47 -15.45 8.33
C HIS A 89 30.35 -15.03 9.29
N GLN A 90 30.61 -15.02 10.59
CA GLN A 90 29.62 -14.55 11.57
C GLN A 90 29.26 -13.09 11.38
N GLU A 91 30.24 -12.21 11.19
CA GLU A 91 30.01 -10.79 10.95
C GLU A 91 29.30 -10.54 9.60
N ALA A 92 29.65 -11.28 8.54
CA ALA A 92 28.96 -11.19 7.27
C ALA A 92 27.49 -11.63 7.37
N ALA A 93 27.19 -12.69 8.14
CA ALA A 93 25.83 -13.11 8.43
C ALA A 93 25.06 -12.03 9.19
N PHE A 94 25.65 -11.44 10.22
CA PHE A 94 25.04 -10.36 10.99
C PHE A 94 24.72 -9.12 10.14
N ILE A 95 25.62 -8.72 9.23
CA ILE A 95 25.37 -7.64 8.27
C ILE A 95 24.20 -7.99 7.37
N THR A 96 24.16 -9.22 6.87
CA THR A 96 23.08 -9.70 5.98
C THR A 96 21.73 -9.66 6.67
N ASP A 97 21.63 -10.18 7.89
CA ASP A 97 20.39 -10.23 8.68
C ASP A 97 19.89 -8.81 9.00
N ARG A 98 20.80 -7.91 9.33
CA ARG A 98 20.46 -6.52 9.64
C ARG A 98 19.87 -5.76 8.44
N LEU A 99 20.32 -6.08 7.24
CA LEU A 99 19.87 -5.45 5.98
C LEU A 99 18.70 -6.20 5.33
N ASP A 100 18.28 -7.33 5.93
CA ASP A 100 17.20 -8.13 5.35
C ASP A 100 15.83 -7.49 5.56
N ILE A 101 15.17 -7.20 4.45
CA ILE A 101 13.79 -6.71 4.38
C ILE A 101 12.87 -7.67 3.61
N THR A 102 13.28 -8.93 3.48
CA THR A 102 12.51 -9.93 2.71
C THR A 102 11.14 -10.14 3.32
N GLU A 103 11.06 -10.24 4.66
CA GLU A 103 9.82 -10.42 5.39
C GLU A 103 8.87 -9.23 5.20
N GLU A 104 9.38 -8.00 5.29
CA GLU A 104 8.60 -6.78 5.06
C GLU A 104 8.04 -6.73 3.62
N CYS A 105 8.84 -7.12 2.63
CA CYS A 105 8.38 -7.19 1.25
C CYS A 105 7.34 -8.29 1.03
N ASP A 106 7.45 -9.44 1.70
CA ASP A 106 6.46 -10.51 1.64
C ASP A 106 5.13 -10.07 2.26
N ARG A 107 5.16 -9.45 3.44
CA ARG A 107 3.98 -8.89 4.10
C ARG A 107 3.32 -7.78 3.27
N LEU A 108 4.12 -6.88 2.67
CA LEU A 108 3.63 -5.88 1.72
C LEU A 108 2.85 -6.54 0.58
N GLY A 109 3.39 -7.59 -0.03
CA GLY A 109 2.72 -8.33 -1.09
C GLY A 109 1.39 -8.93 -0.64
N VAL A 110 1.36 -9.54 0.55
CA VAL A 110 0.13 -10.11 1.14
C VAL A 110 -0.91 -9.03 1.40
N HIS A 111 -0.54 -7.91 2.02
CA HIS A 111 -1.48 -6.83 2.30
C HIS A 111 -2.04 -6.19 1.03
N LEU A 112 -1.22 -5.98 0.00
CA LEU A 112 -1.66 -5.45 -1.29
C LEU A 112 -2.63 -6.40 -2.00
N ALA A 113 -2.39 -7.72 -1.96
CA ALA A 113 -3.30 -8.72 -2.50
C ALA A 113 -4.67 -8.69 -1.78
N VAL A 114 -4.68 -8.56 -0.45
CA VAL A 114 -5.93 -8.45 0.32
C VAL A 114 -6.67 -7.14 0.01
N VAL A 115 -5.94 -6.03 -0.24
CA VAL A 115 -6.56 -4.77 -0.70
C VAL A 115 -7.25 -4.97 -2.06
N GLU A 116 -6.62 -5.69 -2.98
CA GLU A 116 -7.19 -5.99 -4.29
C GLU A 116 -8.45 -6.86 -4.18
N GLU A 117 -8.46 -7.85 -3.29
CA GLU A 117 -9.65 -8.65 -2.98
C GLU A 117 -10.80 -7.79 -2.44
N LEU A 118 -10.52 -6.77 -1.61
CA LEU A 118 -11.55 -5.89 -1.06
C LEU A 118 -12.27 -5.06 -2.13
N PHE A 119 -11.66 -4.77 -3.26
CA PHE A 119 -12.32 -4.09 -4.37
C PHE A 119 -13.48 -4.88 -4.97
N HIS A 120 -13.51 -6.18 -4.75
CA HIS A 120 -14.55 -7.09 -5.25
C HIS A 120 -15.48 -7.61 -4.14
N ALA A 121 -15.23 -7.22 -2.88
CA ALA A 121 -16.03 -7.68 -1.75
C ALA A 121 -17.32 -6.85 -1.59
N PRO A 122 -18.48 -7.47 -1.41
CA PRO A 122 -19.70 -6.75 -1.09
C PRO A 122 -19.76 -6.38 0.40
N GLY A 123 -20.23 -5.18 0.73
CA GLY A 123 -20.68 -4.82 2.08
C GLY A 123 -20.03 -3.60 2.73
N ASP A 124 -20.67 -3.09 3.79
CA ASP A 124 -20.32 -1.85 4.50
C ASP A 124 -19.06 -1.93 5.38
N ALA A 125 -18.54 -3.13 5.64
CA ALA A 125 -17.34 -3.33 6.48
C ALA A 125 -16.00 -3.09 5.74
N VAL A 126 -16.04 -2.80 4.44
CA VAL A 126 -14.87 -2.65 3.58
C VAL A 126 -13.98 -1.49 4.05
N GLY A 127 -14.56 -0.35 4.42
CA GLY A 127 -13.81 0.84 4.81
C GLY A 127 -12.88 0.62 6.01
N LYS A 128 -13.38 0.05 7.11
CA LYS A 128 -12.56 -0.22 8.30
C LYS A 128 -11.44 -1.23 8.04
N ARG A 129 -11.72 -2.25 7.23
CA ARG A 129 -10.72 -3.26 6.86
C ARG A 129 -9.66 -2.65 5.93
N PHE A 130 -10.07 -1.76 5.06
CA PHE A 130 -9.18 -1.02 4.18
C PHE A 130 -8.24 -0.10 4.99
N ASP A 131 -8.77 0.69 5.92
CA ASP A 131 -7.96 1.55 6.81
C ASP A 131 -6.92 0.75 7.60
N PHE A 132 -7.29 -0.42 8.10
CA PHE A 132 -6.35 -1.32 8.78
C PHE A 132 -5.23 -1.76 7.84
N LEU A 133 -5.54 -2.18 6.61
CA LEU A 133 -4.54 -2.63 5.63
C LEU A 133 -3.61 -1.49 5.22
N VAL A 134 -4.12 -0.28 5.03
CA VAL A 134 -3.31 0.91 4.76
C VAL A 134 -2.30 1.16 5.89
N GLN A 135 -2.71 1.01 7.15
CA GLN A 135 -1.81 1.14 8.31
C GLN A 135 -0.73 0.05 8.33
N GLU A 136 -1.09 -1.20 8.04
CA GLU A 136 -0.12 -2.30 7.98
C GLU A 136 0.87 -2.11 6.82
N ILE A 137 0.41 -1.73 5.62
CA ILE A 137 1.28 -1.40 4.48
C ILE A 137 2.26 -0.27 4.87
N PHE A 138 1.76 0.77 5.53
CA PHE A 138 2.60 1.88 6.00
C PHE A 138 3.64 1.42 7.02
N ARG A 139 3.28 0.51 7.91
CA ARG A 139 4.18 -0.08 8.90
C ARG A 139 5.30 -0.88 8.23
N GLU A 140 4.97 -1.75 7.27
CA GLU A 140 5.97 -2.55 6.55
C GLU A 140 6.91 -1.65 5.73
N LEU A 141 6.41 -0.61 5.08
CA LEU A 141 7.23 0.39 4.39
C LEU A 141 8.17 1.14 5.34
N ASN A 142 7.71 1.49 6.56
CA ASN A 142 8.55 2.11 7.58
C ASN A 142 9.69 1.19 8.02
N THR A 143 9.36 -0.08 8.30
CA THR A 143 10.35 -1.06 8.76
C THR A 143 11.39 -1.32 7.67
N ALA A 144 10.95 -1.51 6.42
CA ALA A 144 11.84 -1.68 5.28
C ALA A 144 12.78 -0.47 5.09
N GLY A 145 12.25 0.76 5.19
CA GLY A 145 13.04 1.98 5.09
C GLY A 145 14.05 2.14 6.21
N ASN A 146 13.71 1.75 7.44
CA ASN A 146 14.59 1.84 8.60
C ASN A 146 15.70 0.77 8.60
N LYS A 147 15.42 -0.44 8.10
CA LYS A 147 16.42 -1.50 7.96
C LYS A 147 17.38 -1.25 6.81
N SER A 148 16.92 -0.59 5.74
CA SER A 148 17.76 -0.35 4.58
C SER A 148 18.64 0.88 4.78
N SER A 149 19.96 0.73 4.61
CA SER A 149 20.93 1.83 4.53
C SER A 149 21.14 2.34 3.10
N HIS A 150 20.39 1.83 2.12
CA HIS A 150 20.55 2.17 0.71
C HIS A 150 19.67 3.34 0.31
N ALA A 151 20.28 4.43 -0.19
CA ALA A 151 19.55 5.66 -0.57
C ALA A 151 18.43 5.42 -1.60
N GLY A 152 18.65 4.53 -2.56
CA GLY A 152 17.64 4.15 -3.56
C GLY A 152 16.42 3.45 -2.94
N VAL A 153 16.62 2.55 -1.97
CA VAL A 153 15.51 1.92 -1.24
C VAL A 153 14.74 2.98 -0.45
N SER A 154 15.43 3.88 0.23
CA SER A 154 14.79 4.98 0.98
C SER A 154 13.95 5.88 0.07
N ALA A 155 14.43 6.21 -1.12
CA ALA A 155 13.68 7.00 -2.11
C ALA A 155 12.42 6.28 -2.60
N LEU A 156 12.52 4.97 -2.91
CA LEU A 156 11.36 4.15 -3.30
C LEU A 156 10.33 4.04 -2.18
N VAL A 157 10.77 3.87 -0.93
CA VAL A 157 9.89 3.84 0.25
C VAL A 157 9.14 5.16 0.41
N VAL A 158 9.80 6.30 0.24
CA VAL A 158 9.12 7.62 0.27
C VAL A 158 8.08 7.73 -0.86
N THR A 159 8.42 7.30 -2.06
CA THR A 159 7.49 7.29 -3.19
C THR A 159 6.28 6.39 -2.92
N ALA A 160 6.51 5.19 -2.38
CA ALA A 160 5.44 4.27 -2.02
C ALA A 160 4.52 4.83 -0.92
N LYS A 161 5.07 5.48 0.10
CA LYS A 161 4.28 6.15 1.14
C LYS A 161 3.41 7.28 0.57
N THR A 162 3.96 8.08 -0.35
CA THR A 162 3.21 9.14 -1.02
C THR A 162 2.04 8.57 -1.84
N GLU A 163 2.27 7.46 -2.53
CA GLU A 163 1.20 6.79 -3.28
C GLU A 163 0.14 6.19 -2.34
N LEU A 164 0.54 5.62 -1.22
CA LEU A 164 -0.36 5.08 -0.20
C LEU A 164 -1.25 6.15 0.44
N GLU A 165 -0.71 7.34 0.72
CA GLU A 165 -1.50 8.47 1.24
C GLU A 165 -2.57 8.92 0.22
N LYS A 166 -2.27 8.95 -1.08
CA LYS A 166 -3.29 9.24 -2.11
C LYS A 166 -4.43 8.22 -2.06
N VAL A 167 -4.09 6.94 -1.92
CA VAL A 167 -5.08 5.86 -1.78
C VAL A 167 -5.94 6.09 -0.54
N ARG A 168 -5.35 6.45 0.58
CA ARG A 168 -6.05 6.73 1.83
C ARG A 168 -7.02 7.91 1.71
N GLU A 169 -6.58 9.01 1.11
CA GLU A 169 -7.40 10.23 0.89
C GLU A 169 -8.62 9.95 0.00
N GLN A 170 -8.52 9.01 -0.94
CA GLN A 170 -9.63 8.68 -1.84
C GLN A 170 -10.69 7.79 -1.18
N VAL A 171 -10.40 7.14 -0.07
CA VAL A 171 -11.32 6.20 0.62
C VAL A 171 -11.99 6.85 1.83
N GLN A 172 -11.47 7.96 2.34
CA GLN A 172 -12.08 8.76 3.42
C GLN A 172 -13.19 9.66 2.86
#